data_504503b272d901f725fb2879b873dcb2
#
_entry.id   504503b272d901f725fb2879b873dcb2
#
_cell.length_a   1.000
_cell.length_b   1.000
_cell.length_c   1.000
_cell.angle_alpha   90.00
_cell.angle_beta   90.00
_cell.angle_gamma   90.00
#
_symmetry.space_group_name_H-M   'P 1'
#
loop_
_entity.id
_entity.type
_entity.pdbx_description
1 polymer ?
#
loop_
_entity_poly.entity_id
_entity_poly.type
_entity_poly.pdbx_seq_one_letter_code
_entity_poly.pdbx_strand_id
1 'polypeptide(L)'
;NISFDNVEVTIPQYSEPGTWTLETINVTDSINNYTQIQTQELKELGFKTELEIINTNPDKTPPELKQFDISEYKFDVSQGDATFDLSADFTDDLSGFSNGYMSFSWRSPSGRDLISTYLYQGMGRDIGDNDVFIDVDKNNISFDNVEVTIPQYSEPGTWTLETINVTDSINNYTQIQT
;
A
#
# COMPACT_ATOMS: atom_id res chain seq x y z
N ASN A 1 -0.45 -4.31 -35.27
CA ASN A 1 -0.18 -2.97 -34.71
C ASN A 1 -1.22 -2.69 -33.62
N ILE A 2 -0.76 -2.27 -32.46
CA ILE A 2 -1.60 -1.69 -31.39
C ILE A 2 -1.33 -0.18 -31.42
N SER A 3 -2.37 0.62 -31.47
CA SER A 3 -2.30 2.07 -31.37
C SER A 3 -3.20 2.52 -30.24
N PHE A 4 -2.72 3.44 -29.43
CA PHE A 4 -3.48 4.07 -28.37
C PHE A 4 -3.59 5.57 -28.70
N ASP A 5 -4.81 6.04 -28.79
CA ASP A 5 -5.08 7.47 -28.97
C ASP A 5 -5.79 8.00 -27.72
N ASN A 6 -5.33 9.14 -27.22
CA ASN A 6 -5.95 9.86 -26.10
C ASN A 6 -6.02 9.08 -24.78
N VAL A 7 -4.95 8.36 -24.41
CA VAL A 7 -4.81 7.81 -23.07
C VAL A 7 -4.56 8.97 -22.10
N GLU A 8 -5.49 9.17 -21.17
CA GLU A 8 -5.37 10.19 -20.13
C GLU A 8 -4.48 9.67 -18.98
N VAL A 9 -3.50 10.47 -18.60
CA VAL A 9 -2.65 10.24 -17.43
C VAL A 9 -2.81 11.41 -16.48
N THR A 10 -3.27 11.16 -15.28
CA THR A 10 -3.47 12.19 -14.24
C THR A 10 -2.22 12.30 -13.38
N ILE A 11 -1.69 13.50 -13.22
CA ILE A 11 -0.68 13.83 -12.24
C ILE A 11 -1.40 14.29 -10.97
N PRO A 12 -1.24 13.60 -9.83
CA PRO A 12 -1.93 13.96 -8.61
C PRO A 12 -1.60 15.38 -8.15
N GLN A 13 -2.60 16.05 -7.58
CA GLN A 13 -2.36 17.28 -6.83
C GLN A 13 -1.37 16.97 -5.71
N TYR A 14 -0.53 17.86 -5.32
CA TYR A 14 0.52 17.70 -4.31
C TYR A 14 1.73 16.84 -4.71
N SER A 15 1.80 16.37 -5.96
CA SER A 15 2.99 15.68 -6.49
C SER A 15 4.26 16.50 -6.33
N GLU A 16 5.39 15.81 -6.19
CA GLU A 16 6.70 16.43 -6.10
C GLU A 16 7.01 17.28 -7.35
N PRO A 17 7.45 18.55 -7.21
CA PRO A 17 7.87 19.38 -8.34
C PRO A 17 9.24 18.93 -8.85
N GLY A 18 9.47 19.18 -10.14
CA GLY A 18 10.73 18.88 -10.82
C GLY A 18 10.55 18.09 -12.10
N THR A 19 11.64 17.58 -12.62
CA THR A 19 11.62 16.78 -13.86
C THR A 19 11.31 15.31 -13.54
N TRP A 20 10.18 14.84 -14.03
CA TRP A 20 9.80 13.45 -14.00
C TRP A 20 10.22 12.77 -15.29
N THR A 21 10.84 11.61 -15.20
CA THR A 21 11.36 10.87 -16.34
C THR A 21 10.59 9.57 -16.53
N LEU A 22 10.18 9.27 -17.75
CA LEU A 22 9.65 7.97 -18.12
C LEU A 22 10.79 6.94 -18.04
N GLU A 23 10.72 6.02 -17.09
CA GLU A 23 11.79 5.05 -16.84
C GLU A 23 11.78 3.90 -17.83
N THR A 24 10.61 3.32 -18.05
CA THR A 24 10.46 2.15 -18.93
C THR A 24 9.12 2.10 -19.63
N ILE A 25 9.10 1.46 -20.80
CA ILE A 25 7.89 0.96 -21.44
C ILE A 25 7.96 -0.56 -21.46
N ASN A 26 6.93 -1.21 -20.93
CA ASN A 26 6.82 -2.66 -20.88
C ASN A 26 5.68 -3.12 -21.80
N VAL A 27 5.96 -4.08 -22.66
CA VAL A 27 4.96 -4.66 -23.57
C VAL A 27 5.05 -6.17 -23.54
N THR A 28 3.90 -6.81 -23.39
CA THR A 28 3.79 -8.28 -23.44
C THR A 28 2.79 -8.66 -24.51
N ASP A 29 3.13 -9.62 -25.35
CA ASP A 29 2.20 -10.15 -26.35
C ASP A 29 1.29 -11.26 -25.77
N SER A 30 0.38 -11.77 -26.60
CA SER A 30 -0.62 -12.78 -26.21
C SER A 30 -0.05 -14.15 -25.84
N ILE A 31 1.22 -14.40 -26.11
CA ILE A 31 1.95 -15.63 -25.76
C ILE A 31 3.09 -15.37 -24.76
N ASN A 32 3.02 -14.23 -24.05
CA ASN A 32 3.93 -13.80 -22.99
C ASN A 32 5.37 -13.48 -23.44
N ASN A 33 5.62 -13.16 -24.72
CA ASN A 33 6.88 -12.53 -25.07
C ASN A 33 6.88 -11.11 -24.50
N TYR A 34 7.95 -10.81 -23.78
CA TYR A 34 8.11 -9.55 -23.04
C TYR A 34 9.18 -8.67 -23.65
N THR A 35 8.88 -7.41 -23.83
CA THR A 35 9.83 -6.37 -24.24
C THR A 35 9.81 -5.25 -23.22
N GLN A 36 10.98 -4.85 -22.77
CA GLN A 36 11.20 -3.67 -21.95
C GLN A 36 12.10 -2.70 -22.69
N ILE A 37 11.66 -1.46 -22.84
CA ILE A 37 12.41 -0.38 -23.47
C ILE A 37 12.76 0.64 -22.38
N GLN A 38 14.04 0.87 -22.18
CA GLN A 38 14.56 1.78 -21.14
C GLN A 38 14.57 3.24 -21.64
N THR A 39 14.60 4.20 -20.69
CA THR A 39 14.69 5.63 -20.96
C THR A 39 15.77 6.00 -21.99
N GLN A 40 16.95 5.37 -21.88
CA GLN A 40 18.06 5.66 -22.76
C GLN A 40 17.74 5.30 -24.23
N GLU A 41 17.15 4.13 -24.47
CA GLU A 41 16.73 3.68 -25.80
C GLU A 41 15.65 4.59 -26.37
N LEU A 42 14.71 5.03 -25.53
CA LEU A 42 13.66 5.97 -25.93
C LEU A 42 14.25 7.32 -26.37
N LYS A 43 15.24 7.83 -25.64
CA LYS A 43 15.95 9.07 -26.00
C LYS A 43 16.74 8.90 -27.31
N GLU A 44 17.39 7.79 -27.54
CA GLU A 44 18.11 7.48 -28.79
C GLU A 44 17.17 7.39 -30.01
N LEU A 45 15.94 6.95 -29.79
CA LEU A 45 14.86 6.94 -30.79
C LEU A 45 14.22 8.33 -31.00
N GLY A 46 14.63 9.36 -30.25
CA GLY A 46 14.18 10.73 -30.38
C GLY A 46 12.84 11.01 -29.66
N PHE A 47 12.39 10.13 -28.77
CA PHE A 47 11.18 10.35 -28.00
C PHE A 47 11.41 11.29 -26.80
N LYS A 48 10.40 12.09 -26.48
CA LYS A 48 10.39 12.90 -25.27
C LYS A 48 10.04 11.98 -24.09
N THR A 49 10.91 11.97 -23.08
CA THR A 49 10.79 11.11 -21.90
C THR A 49 10.65 11.89 -20.61
N GLU A 50 10.60 13.21 -20.66
CA GLU A 50 10.62 14.08 -19.49
C GLU A 50 9.37 14.97 -19.45
N LEU A 51 8.84 15.12 -18.22
CA LEU A 51 7.77 16.04 -17.87
C LEU A 51 8.30 16.99 -16.80
N GLU A 52 8.03 18.26 -16.91
CA GLU A 52 8.32 19.23 -15.85
C GLU A 52 7.06 19.49 -15.02
N ILE A 53 7.12 19.14 -13.73
CA ILE A 53 6.04 19.36 -12.78
C ILE A 53 6.33 20.63 -11.98
N ILE A 54 5.39 21.56 -12.02
CA ILE A 54 5.41 22.79 -11.23
C ILE A 54 4.38 22.64 -10.12
N ASN A 55 4.84 22.64 -8.86
CA ASN A 55 3.97 22.58 -7.71
C ASN A 55 4.56 23.45 -6.59
N THR A 56 3.79 24.41 -6.11
CA THR A 56 4.19 25.31 -5.02
C THR A 56 3.79 24.80 -3.64
N ASN A 57 2.99 23.73 -3.58
CA ASN A 57 2.52 23.13 -2.34
C ASN A 57 2.59 21.59 -2.42
N PRO A 58 3.77 21.00 -2.64
CA PRO A 58 3.92 19.55 -2.66
C PRO A 58 3.74 18.98 -1.24
N ASP A 59 3.12 17.81 -1.17
CA ASP A 59 3.10 17.04 0.05
C ASP A 59 4.43 16.28 0.22
N LYS A 60 5.03 16.39 1.38
CA LYS A 60 6.30 15.73 1.76
C LYS A 60 6.22 15.05 3.12
N THR A 61 5.04 15.08 3.70
CA THR A 61 4.80 14.59 5.05
C THR A 61 4.16 13.22 4.96
N PRO A 62 4.79 12.17 5.46
CA PRO A 62 4.16 10.85 5.49
C PRO A 62 3.05 10.79 6.55
N PRO A 63 2.07 9.86 6.40
CA PRO A 63 1.01 9.64 7.37
C PRO A 63 1.52 9.36 8.78
N GLU A 64 0.78 9.77 9.79
CA GLU A 64 1.11 9.59 11.22
C GLU A 64 0.10 8.66 11.89
N LEU A 65 0.60 7.60 12.56
CA LEU A 65 -0.20 6.74 13.43
C LEU A 65 -0.55 7.49 14.72
N LYS A 66 -1.84 7.58 15.06
CA LYS A 66 -2.35 8.24 16.28
C LYS A 66 -2.77 7.24 17.34
N GLN A 67 -3.37 6.13 16.92
CA GLN A 67 -3.84 5.09 17.81
C GLN A 67 -3.70 3.72 17.16
N PHE A 68 -3.44 2.69 17.97
CA PHE A 68 -3.41 1.29 17.57
C PHE A 68 -3.85 0.44 18.75
N ASP A 69 -4.74 -0.52 18.52
CA ASP A 69 -5.18 -1.48 19.52
C ASP A 69 -5.59 -2.80 18.88
N ILE A 70 -5.56 -3.88 19.67
CA ILE A 70 -6.10 -5.20 19.31
C ILE A 70 -6.98 -5.74 20.45
N SER A 71 -8.06 -6.44 20.09
CA SER A 71 -9.10 -6.82 21.04
C SER A 71 -8.69 -7.92 22.01
N GLU A 72 -7.71 -8.75 21.69
CA GLU A 72 -7.28 -9.92 22.48
C GLU A 72 -5.78 -10.18 22.25
N TYR A 73 -5.09 -10.72 23.28
CA TYR A 73 -3.63 -10.95 23.28
C TYR A 73 -3.25 -12.42 23.50
N LYS A 74 -4.22 -13.32 23.68
CA LYS A 74 -3.97 -14.73 23.94
C LYS A 74 -4.96 -15.62 23.21
N PHE A 75 -4.46 -16.48 22.37
CA PHE A 75 -5.25 -17.32 21.47
C PHE A 75 -4.91 -18.80 21.65
N ASP A 76 -5.93 -19.67 21.60
CA ASP A 76 -5.77 -21.12 21.49
C ASP A 76 -6.25 -21.56 20.12
N VAL A 77 -5.30 -21.91 19.26
CA VAL A 77 -5.54 -22.37 17.87
C VAL A 77 -5.43 -23.89 17.72
N SER A 78 -5.47 -24.64 18.80
CA SER A 78 -5.34 -26.11 18.77
C SER A 78 -6.54 -26.82 18.14
N GLN A 79 -7.72 -26.22 18.18
CA GLN A 79 -8.97 -26.81 17.69
C GLN A 79 -9.54 -26.12 16.43
N GLY A 80 -8.98 -25.00 16.00
CA GLY A 80 -9.42 -24.22 14.85
C GLY A 80 -8.68 -22.89 14.76
N ASP A 81 -8.99 -22.11 13.74
CA ASP A 81 -8.50 -20.75 13.62
C ASP A 81 -9.03 -19.88 14.77
N ALA A 82 -8.28 -18.87 15.15
CA ALA A 82 -8.72 -17.82 16.07
C ALA A 82 -8.72 -16.48 15.36
N THR A 83 -9.53 -15.53 15.82
CA THR A 83 -9.58 -14.17 15.28
C THR A 83 -9.46 -13.14 16.38
N PHE A 84 -8.98 -11.96 16.01
CA PHE A 84 -9.02 -10.78 16.84
C PHE A 84 -9.35 -9.54 15.99
N ASP A 85 -9.88 -8.52 16.65
CA ASP A 85 -10.19 -7.26 16.02
C ASP A 85 -9.01 -6.30 16.16
N LEU A 86 -8.68 -5.62 15.06
CA LEU A 86 -7.67 -4.58 14.97
C LEU A 86 -8.36 -3.23 14.81
N SER A 87 -7.89 -2.23 15.56
CA SER A 87 -8.32 -0.84 15.45
C SER A 87 -7.11 0.06 15.31
N ALA A 88 -7.18 1.08 14.45
CA ALA A 88 -6.15 2.10 14.34
C ALA A 88 -6.67 3.42 13.77
N ASP A 89 -6.01 4.51 14.17
CA ASP A 89 -6.24 5.86 13.66
C ASP A 89 -4.95 6.40 13.03
N PHE A 90 -5.09 6.96 11.83
CA PHE A 90 -4.01 7.67 11.13
C PHE A 90 -4.48 9.05 10.69
N THR A 91 -3.53 9.97 10.59
CA THR A 91 -3.77 11.30 10.02
C THR A 91 -2.73 11.61 8.95
N ASP A 92 -3.13 12.42 7.98
CA ASP A 92 -2.27 13.01 6.96
C ASP A 92 -2.60 14.49 6.81
N ASP A 93 -1.63 15.32 6.40
CA ASP A 93 -1.83 16.78 6.42
C ASP A 93 -2.35 17.35 5.09
N LEU A 94 -2.03 16.74 3.93
CA LEU A 94 -2.34 17.32 2.62
C LEU A 94 -2.95 16.35 1.60
N SER A 95 -2.21 15.32 1.20
CA SER A 95 -2.64 14.44 0.10
C SER A 95 -3.72 13.47 0.55
N GLY A 96 -3.69 13.10 1.81
CA GLY A 96 -4.63 12.18 2.41
C GLY A 96 -4.44 10.74 1.90
N PHE A 97 -5.49 9.93 2.06
CA PHE A 97 -5.37 8.48 1.91
C PHE A 97 -6.08 7.89 0.68
N SER A 98 -6.57 8.68 -0.27
CA SER A 98 -7.50 8.25 -1.33
C SER A 98 -7.02 7.09 -2.23
N ASN A 99 -5.72 6.81 -2.26
CA ASN A 99 -5.12 5.68 -2.98
C ASN A 99 -4.05 4.97 -2.13
N GLY A 100 -4.02 5.26 -0.84
CA GLY A 100 -3.04 4.67 0.07
C GLY A 100 -3.35 3.23 0.42
N TYR A 101 -2.36 2.54 0.95
CA TYR A 101 -2.55 1.22 1.56
C TYR A 101 -1.95 1.21 2.97
N MET A 102 -2.45 0.30 3.79
CA MET A 102 -1.92 0.00 5.11
C MET A 102 -1.67 -1.49 5.25
N SER A 103 -0.66 -1.85 6.01
CA SER A 103 -0.43 -3.23 6.38
C SER A 103 0.06 -3.35 7.81
N PHE A 104 -0.36 -4.43 8.45
CA PHE A 104 0.04 -4.81 9.80
C PHE A 104 0.59 -6.22 9.74
N SER A 105 1.76 -6.46 10.30
CA SER A 105 2.42 -7.76 10.20
C SER A 105 2.97 -8.22 11.54
N TRP A 106 2.63 -9.45 11.93
CA TRP A 106 3.13 -10.13 13.11
C TRP A 106 4.07 -11.26 12.72
N ARG A 107 5.24 -11.29 13.35
CA ARG A 107 6.26 -12.31 13.16
C ARG A 107 6.14 -13.40 14.19
N SER A 108 6.24 -14.67 13.76
CA SER A 108 6.26 -15.84 14.65
C SER A 108 7.50 -15.87 15.54
N PRO A 109 7.44 -16.62 16.68
CA PRO A 109 8.58 -16.74 17.60
C PRO A 109 9.87 -17.26 16.96
N SER A 110 9.77 -18.15 15.98
CA SER A 110 10.94 -18.65 15.21
C SER A 110 11.42 -17.70 14.11
N GLY A 111 10.66 -16.66 13.80
CA GLY A 111 10.92 -15.73 12.68
C GLY A 111 10.58 -16.28 11.28
N ARG A 112 10.00 -17.50 11.19
CA ARG A 112 9.71 -18.13 9.88
C ARG A 112 8.39 -17.71 9.28
N ASP A 113 7.38 -17.51 10.09
CA ASP A 113 6.01 -17.28 9.65
C ASP A 113 5.59 -15.82 9.89
N LEU A 114 4.64 -15.35 9.10
CA LEU A 114 4.12 -14.00 9.15
C LEU A 114 2.60 -14.04 9.02
N ILE A 115 1.90 -13.35 9.92
CA ILE A 115 0.48 -13.02 9.77
C ILE A 115 0.41 -11.56 9.36
N SER A 116 -0.25 -11.28 8.22
CA SER A 116 -0.38 -9.92 7.71
C SER A 116 -1.80 -9.60 7.32
N THR A 117 -2.23 -8.40 7.64
CA THR A 117 -3.49 -7.81 7.19
C THR A 117 -3.20 -6.60 6.34
N TYR A 118 -3.90 -6.48 5.21
CA TYR A 118 -3.77 -5.39 4.25
C TYR A 118 -5.10 -4.66 4.12
N LEU A 119 -5.05 -3.35 4.20
CA LEU A 119 -6.21 -2.48 4.05
C LEU A 119 -5.97 -1.55 2.88
N TYR A 120 -6.92 -1.51 1.95
CA TYR A 120 -6.86 -0.69 0.75
C TYR A 120 -8.03 0.27 0.70
N GLN A 121 -7.76 1.50 0.33
CA GLN A 121 -8.81 2.47 0.09
C GLN A 121 -9.18 2.54 -1.38
N GLY A 122 -10.47 2.53 -1.69
CA GLY A 122 -11.03 2.96 -2.98
C GLY A 122 -10.79 2.06 -4.19
N MET A 123 -10.08 0.97 -4.07
CA MET A 123 -9.96 -0.01 -5.16
C MET A 123 -10.92 -1.17 -4.93
N GLY A 124 -12.00 -1.24 -5.70
CA GLY A 124 -12.88 -2.40 -5.79
C GLY A 124 -12.16 -3.64 -6.37
N ARG A 125 -11.08 -4.06 -5.73
CA ARG A 125 -10.37 -5.30 -6.00
C ARG A 125 -10.59 -6.27 -4.85
N ASP A 126 -11.14 -7.40 -5.22
CA ASP A 126 -11.17 -8.62 -4.43
C ASP A 126 -9.73 -9.15 -4.33
N ILE A 127 -9.03 -8.84 -3.23
CA ILE A 127 -7.64 -9.29 -2.98
C ILE A 127 -7.63 -10.12 -1.69
N GLY A 128 -8.39 -11.23 -1.69
CA GLY A 128 -8.44 -12.17 -0.59
C GLY A 128 -9.56 -11.94 0.42
N ASP A 129 -9.81 -12.94 1.26
CA ASP A 129 -10.98 -13.03 2.14
C ASP A 129 -10.99 -12.04 3.33
N ASN A 130 -9.99 -11.15 3.46
CA ASN A 130 -9.82 -10.23 4.59
C ASN A 130 -9.67 -8.75 4.19
N ASP A 131 -10.09 -8.38 2.99
CA ASP A 131 -9.98 -6.99 2.55
C ASP A 131 -11.12 -6.15 3.14
N VAL A 132 -10.78 -5.20 3.98
CA VAL A 132 -11.71 -4.25 4.57
C VAL A 132 -11.69 -2.94 3.78
N PHE A 133 -12.85 -2.57 3.24
CA PHE A 133 -13.04 -1.24 2.63
C PHE A 133 -13.33 -0.23 3.74
N ILE A 134 -12.49 0.78 3.82
CA ILE A 134 -12.63 1.85 4.80
C ILE A 134 -13.19 3.08 4.08
N ASP A 135 -14.31 3.61 4.57
CA ASP A 135 -14.79 4.92 4.16
C ASP A 135 -14.02 5.97 4.98
N VAL A 136 -13.27 6.83 4.30
CA VAL A 136 -12.32 7.74 4.96
C VAL A 136 -12.63 9.18 4.65
N ASP A 137 -12.59 10.00 5.66
CA ASP A 137 -12.31 11.42 5.50
C ASP A 137 -10.90 11.59 4.90
N LYS A 138 -10.76 12.49 3.94
CA LYS A 138 -9.55 12.63 3.12
C LYS A 138 -8.24 12.57 3.91
N ASN A 139 -8.20 13.18 5.10
CA ASN A 139 -6.98 13.36 5.90
C ASN A 139 -7.00 12.56 7.21
N ASN A 140 -8.04 11.79 7.47
CA ASN A 140 -8.15 10.98 8.68
C ASN A 140 -8.68 9.60 8.33
N ILE A 141 -7.99 8.58 8.76
CA ILE A 141 -8.48 7.21 8.73
C ILE A 141 -8.70 6.75 10.16
N SER A 142 -9.89 6.29 10.44
CA SER A 142 -10.21 5.55 11.65
C SER A 142 -10.92 4.28 11.26
N PHE A 143 -10.47 3.16 11.74
CA PHE A 143 -11.17 1.90 11.59
C PHE A 143 -11.17 1.12 12.89
N ASP A 144 -12.30 0.48 13.11
CA ASP A 144 -12.55 -0.39 14.25
C ASP A 144 -12.97 -1.78 13.78
N ASN A 145 -12.60 -2.79 14.55
CA ASN A 145 -13.06 -4.17 14.34
C ASN A 145 -12.67 -4.78 12.98
N VAL A 146 -11.47 -4.50 12.49
CA VAL A 146 -10.91 -5.23 11.37
C VAL A 146 -10.48 -6.61 11.85
N GLU A 147 -11.16 -7.64 11.38
CA GLU A 147 -10.86 -9.02 11.78
C GLU A 147 -9.52 -9.49 11.20
N VAL A 148 -8.66 -10.01 12.05
CA VAL A 148 -7.40 -10.66 11.69
C VAL A 148 -7.46 -12.13 12.13
N THR A 149 -7.19 -13.03 11.20
CA THR A 149 -7.22 -14.48 11.43
C THR A 149 -5.83 -15.00 11.79
N ILE A 150 -5.77 -15.80 12.87
CA ILE A 150 -4.62 -16.63 13.24
C ILE A 150 -4.95 -18.06 12.81
N PRO A 151 -4.26 -18.63 11.82
CA PRO A 151 -4.55 -19.98 11.34
C PRO A 151 -4.37 -21.06 12.40
N GLN A 152 -5.18 -22.11 12.35
CA GLN A 152 -4.98 -23.32 13.14
C GLN A 152 -3.56 -23.87 12.92
N TYR A 153 -2.95 -24.40 13.96
CA TYR A 153 -1.58 -24.92 13.95
C TYR A 153 -0.48 -23.84 13.78
N SER A 154 -0.81 -22.56 13.91
CA SER A 154 0.21 -21.52 14.01
C SER A 154 1.22 -21.85 15.12
N GLU A 155 2.47 -21.43 14.93
CA GLU A 155 3.54 -21.68 15.88
C GLU A 155 3.18 -21.19 17.29
N PRO A 156 3.28 -22.02 18.34
CA PRO A 156 3.00 -21.56 19.71
C PRO A 156 4.09 -20.61 20.21
N GLY A 157 3.67 -19.63 20.99
CA GLY A 157 4.56 -18.64 21.60
C GLY A 157 4.09 -17.21 21.39
N THR A 158 4.98 -16.25 21.69
CA THR A 158 4.67 -14.84 21.52
C THR A 158 4.97 -14.40 20.08
N TRP A 159 3.93 -14.00 19.38
CA TRP A 159 4.05 -13.33 18.09
C TRP A 159 4.24 -11.83 18.32
N THR A 160 5.16 -11.22 17.60
CA THR A 160 5.49 -9.80 17.76
C THR A 160 5.00 -9.01 16.56
N LEU A 161 4.31 -7.90 16.81
CA LEU A 161 4.00 -6.95 15.77
C LEU A 161 5.34 -6.43 15.21
N GLU A 162 5.67 -6.77 13.98
CA GLU A 162 6.96 -6.45 13.36
C GLU A 162 6.91 -5.12 12.63
N THR A 163 5.84 -4.91 11.86
CA THR A 163 5.69 -3.68 11.07
C THR A 163 4.26 -3.19 11.00
N ILE A 164 4.13 -1.87 11.00
CA ILE A 164 2.96 -1.15 10.51
C ILE A 164 3.45 -0.29 9.36
N ASN A 165 2.85 -0.46 8.19
CA ASN A 165 3.15 0.34 7.00
C ASN A 165 1.91 1.13 6.59
N VAL A 166 2.09 2.37 6.20
CA VAL A 166 1.03 3.22 5.67
C VAL A 166 1.57 4.16 4.61
N THR A 167 0.82 4.36 3.54
CA THR A 167 1.12 5.33 2.48
C THR A 167 -0.04 6.29 2.30
N ASP A 168 0.28 7.53 1.94
CA ASP A 168 -0.69 8.51 1.48
C ASP A 168 -1.01 8.37 -0.02
N SER A 169 -1.79 9.31 -0.56
CA SER A 169 -2.24 9.30 -1.95
C SER A 169 -1.15 9.57 -2.99
N ILE A 170 0.01 10.06 -2.57
CA ILE A 170 1.16 10.36 -3.44
C ILE A 170 2.41 9.57 -3.07
N ASN A 171 2.23 8.51 -2.25
CA ASN A 171 3.25 7.56 -1.83
C ASN A 171 4.29 8.10 -0.83
N ASN A 172 4.00 9.14 -0.04
CA ASN A 172 4.79 9.33 1.17
C ASN A 172 4.51 8.17 2.11
N TYR A 173 5.54 7.65 2.74
CA TYR A 173 5.52 6.35 3.39
C TYR A 173 5.99 6.41 4.83
N THR A 174 5.20 5.85 5.74
CA THR A 174 5.57 5.59 7.13
C THR A 174 5.70 4.10 7.36
N GLN A 175 6.81 3.69 7.96
CA GLN A 175 7.01 2.36 8.49
C GLN A 175 7.39 2.46 9.98
N ILE A 176 6.59 1.79 10.80
CA ILE A 176 6.88 1.59 12.23
C ILE A 176 7.39 0.17 12.38
N GLN A 177 8.59 0.02 12.93
CA GLN A 177 9.18 -1.27 13.30
C GLN A 177 9.26 -1.35 14.83
N THR A 178 8.91 -2.50 15.39
CA THR A 178 8.90 -2.74 16.84
C THR A 178 9.96 -3.74 17.26
#